data_14be6f5beee771363ca65d85c0cfc6d8
#
_entry.id   14be6f5beee771363ca65d85c0cfc6d8
#
_cell.length_a   1.000
_cell.length_b   1.000
_cell.length_c   1.000
_cell.angle_alpha   90.00
_cell.angle_beta   90.00
_cell.angle_gamma   90.00
#
_symmetry.space_group_name_H-M   'P 1'
#
loop_
_entity.id
_entity.type
_entity.pdbx_description
1 polymer ?
#
loop_
_entity_poly.entity_id
_entity_poly.type
_entity_poly.pdbx_seq_one_letter_code
_entity_poly.pdbx_strand_id
1 'polypeptide(L)'
;EQYFQEHPEWYCLVDGRRNPYVEWWQMCYSNEEVQRLTAEKLDRYFREHPYCTQAALSANDGYFEGFCECEDCRRLGTPSEVMIYFVNRIAERLEKEWPDKQLMFFVYFPTYDPPRRKMPLHKNVMLMFCKESCMCHSVDSGPDCGYHVRYRYEFGHNHYDLPWLENARRWIEMTDCRNISVWDWYCPAAANPVWKDIPWVQGDLATRNQRCFRELGAQYVYYDQGPAEAFNDTESSYPLRWPLWYVGAYGMWDNRPTATQILSDACQKLFGAAADAMLSYYLCLADINGRCNAKAIAWHMPEPQEMYTPEAVALVDRAAAAIRSLCGELSGNELRRVENQLALWEKAKAVIQNYPSGDGGPAAH
;
A
#
# COMPACT_ATOMS: atom_id res chain seq x y z
N GLU A 1 -8.10 -22.96 14.99
CA GLU A 1 -9.09 -23.60 15.87
C GLU A 1 -8.93 -25.12 15.91
N GLN A 2 -8.80 -25.78 14.75
CA GLN A 2 -8.79 -27.25 14.60
C GLN A 2 -7.77 -27.96 15.50
N TYR A 3 -6.62 -27.37 15.76
CA TYR A 3 -5.54 -28.00 16.54
C TYR A 3 -5.41 -27.43 17.96
N PHE A 4 -6.19 -26.44 18.35
CA PHE A 4 -5.99 -25.76 19.62
C PHE A 4 -6.23 -26.63 20.85
N GLN A 5 -7.19 -27.52 20.79
CA GLN A 5 -7.52 -28.40 21.93
C GLN A 5 -6.41 -29.42 22.22
N GLU A 6 -5.72 -29.87 21.14
CA GLU A 6 -4.67 -30.89 21.25
C GLU A 6 -3.29 -30.23 21.41
N HIS A 7 -3.11 -29.03 20.83
CA HIS A 7 -1.83 -28.32 20.74
C HIS A 7 -1.94 -26.82 21.05
N PRO A 8 -2.37 -26.44 22.25
CA PRO A 8 -2.47 -25.04 22.62
C PRO A 8 -1.10 -24.31 22.55
N GLU A 9 0.02 -25.04 22.72
CA GLU A 9 1.38 -24.50 22.65
C GLU A 9 1.80 -24.01 21.25
N TRP A 10 1.06 -24.32 20.20
CA TRP A 10 1.30 -23.81 18.85
C TRP A 10 0.82 -22.37 18.67
N TYR A 11 -0.07 -21.92 19.53
CA TYR A 11 -0.65 -20.57 19.50
C TYR A 11 0.09 -19.64 20.43
N CYS A 12 0.13 -18.35 20.10
CA CYS A 12 0.83 -17.39 20.92
C CYS A 12 0.31 -17.33 22.36
N LEU A 13 1.22 -17.09 23.29
CA LEU A 13 0.92 -16.79 24.68
C LEU A 13 0.89 -15.28 24.84
N VAL A 14 -0.24 -14.70 25.21
CA VAL A 14 -0.41 -13.26 25.49
C VAL A 14 -1.14 -13.13 26.83
N ASP A 15 -0.64 -12.31 27.73
CA ASP A 15 -1.19 -12.10 29.08
C ASP A 15 -1.45 -13.42 29.83
N GLY A 16 -0.53 -14.38 29.70
CA GLY A 16 -0.61 -15.68 30.33
C GLY A 16 -1.65 -16.64 29.75
N ARG A 17 -2.25 -16.31 28.61
CA ARG A 17 -3.28 -17.13 27.95
C ARG A 17 -2.91 -17.43 26.51
N ARG A 18 -3.29 -18.64 26.05
CA ARG A 18 -3.26 -19.00 24.62
C ARG A 18 -4.69 -19.04 24.10
N ASN A 19 -4.92 -18.42 22.93
CA ASN A 19 -6.25 -18.29 22.38
C ASN A 19 -6.24 -18.45 20.85
N PRO A 20 -7.08 -19.37 20.28
CA PRO A 20 -7.18 -19.57 18.84
C PRO A 20 -8.09 -18.59 18.12
N TYR A 21 -8.91 -17.82 18.85
CA TYR A 21 -10.03 -17.05 18.28
C TYR A 21 -9.76 -15.57 18.15
N VAL A 22 -8.53 -15.13 18.44
CA VAL A 22 -8.24 -13.71 18.33
C VAL A 22 -7.78 -13.42 16.92
N GLU A 23 -8.56 -12.61 16.24
CA GLU A 23 -8.40 -12.21 14.84
C GLU A 23 -6.99 -11.67 14.53
N TRP A 24 -6.35 -11.12 15.56
CA TRP A 24 -5.05 -10.42 15.48
C TRP A 24 -3.90 -11.18 16.15
N TRP A 25 -4.11 -12.40 16.62
CA TRP A 25 -3.08 -13.16 17.33
C TRP A 25 -2.21 -13.98 16.37
N GLN A 26 -0.95 -14.13 16.79
CA GLN A 26 0.06 -14.84 16.02
C GLN A 26 0.18 -16.32 16.47
N MET A 27 0.95 -17.09 15.73
CA MET A 27 1.39 -18.41 16.17
C MET A 27 2.60 -18.28 17.12
N CYS A 28 2.93 -19.36 17.83
CA CYS A 28 4.20 -19.45 18.55
C CYS A 28 5.33 -19.78 17.56
N TYR A 29 5.96 -18.78 17.00
CA TYR A 29 6.95 -18.92 15.93
C TYR A 29 8.28 -19.56 16.38
N SER A 30 8.57 -19.60 17.69
CA SER A 30 9.70 -20.36 18.26
C SER A 30 9.41 -21.85 18.36
N ASN A 31 8.15 -22.29 18.29
CA ASN A 31 7.77 -23.69 18.40
C ASN A 31 8.23 -24.49 17.16
N GLU A 32 9.03 -25.55 17.39
CA GLU A 32 9.62 -26.35 16.30
C GLU A 32 8.60 -27.13 15.50
N GLU A 33 7.48 -27.55 16.12
CA GLU A 33 6.43 -28.26 15.43
C GLU A 33 5.64 -27.32 14.51
N VAL A 34 5.39 -26.07 14.93
CA VAL A 34 4.82 -25.03 14.06
C VAL A 34 5.73 -24.78 12.85
N GLN A 35 7.05 -24.73 13.06
CA GLN A 35 8.02 -24.58 11.96
C GLN A 35 7.98 -25.76 11.00
N ARG A 36 7.96 -27.00 11.54
CA ARG A 36 7.90 -28.24 10.74
C ARG A 36 6.64 -28.28 9.88
N LEU A 37 5.48 -28.07 10.50
CA LEU A 37 4.18 -28.08 9.81
C LEU A 37 4.06 -26.98 8.76
N THR A 38 4.64 -25.81 9.02
CA THR A 38 4.68 -24.71 8.06
C THR A 38 5.53 -25.08 6.84
N ALA A 39 6.71 -25.66 7.07
CA ALA A 39 7.56 -26.11 5.98
C ALA A 39 6.89 -27.22 5.15
N GLU A 40 6.24 -28.20 5.77
CA GLU A 40 5.50 -29.25 5.07
C GLU A 40 4.33 -28.71 4.25
N LYS A 41 3.60 -27.71 4.79
CA LYS A 41 2.51 -27.05 4.07
C LYS A 41 3.04 -26.29 2.83
N LEU A 42 4.17 -25.61 2.95
CA LEU A 42 4.80 -24.90 1.85
C LEU A 42 5.40 -25.86 0.82
N ASP A 43 6.01 -26.98 1.24
CA ASP A 43 6.47 -28.04 0.33
C ASP A 43 5.32 -28.56 -0.51
N ARG A 44 4.18 -28.91 0.13
CA ARG A 44 2.96 -29.32 -0.56
C ARG A 44 2.47 -28.25 -1.53
N TYR A 45 2.42 -27.01 -1.09
CA TYR A 45 1.99 -25.88 -1.92
C TYR A 45 2.83 -25.76 -3.19
N PHE A 46 4.16 -25.85 -3.11
CA PHE A 46 5.02 -25.76 -4.27
C PHE A 46 4.90 -26.98 -5.20
N ARG A 47 4.60 -28.18 -4.66
CA ARG A 47 4.29 -29.36 -5.48
C ARG A 47 2.98 -29.22 -6.23
N GLU A 48 1.94 -28.70 -5.58
CA GLU A 48 0.63 -28.48 -6.17
C GLU A 48 0.65 -27.30 -7.16
N HIS A 49 1.55 -26.33 -6.96
CA HIS A 49 1.68 -25.12 -7.78
C HIS A 49 3.10 -24.94 -8.32
N PRO A 50 3.57 -25.81 -9.22
CA PRO A 50 4.98 -25.83 -9.66
C PRO A 50 5.43 -24.54 -10.35
N TYR A 51 4.51 -23.77 -10.93
CA TYR A 51 4.81 -22.48 -11.56
C TYR A 51 4.91 -21.31 -10.58
N CYS A 52 4.47 -21.47 -9.34
CA CYS A 52 4.65 -20.45 -8.32
C CYS A 52 6.14 -20.39 -7.92
N THR A 53 6.72 -19.22 -8.04
CA THR A 53 8.12 -18.95 -7.65
C THR A 53 8.23 -18.45 -6.22
N GLN A 54 7.13 -18.02 -5.64
CA GLN A 54 7.07 -17.36 -4.33
C GLN A 54 5.90 -17.85 -3.50
N ALA A 55 6.06 -17.84 -2.18
CA ALA A 55 4.98 -18.01 -1.22
C ALA A 55 5.11 -16.97 -0.09
N ALA A 56 4.01 -16.36 0.33
CA ALA A 56 4.01 -15.46 1.47
C ALA A 56 4.18 -16.25 2.77
N LEU A 57 5.09 -15.77 3.61
CA LEU A 57 5.31 -16.27 4.96
C LEU A 57 5.53 -15.08 5.89
N SER A 58 4.44 -14.56 6.42
CA SER A 58 4.41 -13.34 7.24
C SER A 58 3.61 -13.56 8.51
N ALA A 59 3.76 -12.65 9.46
CA ALA A 59 2.86 -12.55 10.59
C ALA A 59 1.41 -12.34 10.08
N ASN A 60 0.43 -12.78 10.88
CA ASN A 60 -0.96 -12.43 10.63
C ASN A 60 -1.12 -10.91 10.66
N ASP A 61 -2.08 -10.41 9.90
CA ASP A 61 -2.49 -9.02 9.97
C ASP A 61 -3.04 -8.74 11.38
N GLY A 62 -2.42 -7.80 12.07
CA GLY A 62 -2.74 -7.52 13.47
C GLY A 62 -1.78 -6.56 14.12
N TYR A 63 -2.23 -6.01 15.25
CA TYR A 63 -1.44 -5.08 16.04
C TYR A 63 -0.30 -5.77 16.79
N PHE A 64 0.61 -4.97 17.36
CA PHE A 64 1.83 -5.42 18.07
C PHE A 64 1.56 -6.36 19.27
N GLU A 65 0.36 -6.31 19.81
CA GLU A 65 -0.04 -6.98 21.04
C GLU A 65 -0.25 -8.50 20.88
N GLY A 66 -0.22 -9.03 19.67
CA GLY A 66 -0.52 -10.43 19.39
C GLY A 66 0.70 -11.36 19.34
N PHE A 67 1.93 -10.90 19.60
CA PHE A 67 3.11 -11.75 19.55
C PHE A 67 3.28 -12.59 20.81
N CYS A 68 3.87 -13.78 20.64
CA CYS A 68 4.00 -14.76 21.69
C CYS A 68 4.99 -14.32 22.78
N GLU A 69 4.53 -14.32 24.02
CA GLU A 69 5.30 -13.96 25.22
C GLU A 69 5.93 -15.18 25.93
N CYS A 70 5.94 -16.36 25.33
CA CYS A 70 6.62 -17.51 25.93
C CYS A 70 8.12 -17.23 26.04
N GLU A 71 8.79 -17.96 26.92
CA GLU A 71 10.20 -17.75 27.22
C GLU A 71 11.09 -17.82 25.97
N ASP A 72 10.81 -18.75 25.07
CA ASP A 72 11.59 -18.92 23.84
C ASP A 72 11.41 -17.73 22.87
N CYS A 73 10.17 -17.26 22.65
CA CYS A 73 9.92 -16.08 21.83
C CYS A 73 10.54 -14.82 22.45
N ARG A 74 10.42 -14.65 23.79
CA ARG A 74 11.06 -13.50 24.49
C ARG A 74 12.58 -13.51 24.36
N ARG A 75 13.22 -14.69 24.39
CA ARG A 75 14.67 -14.82 24.17
C ARG A 75 15.09 -14.47 22.74
N LEU A 76 14.25 -14.70 21.75
CA LEU A 76 14.51 -14.31 20.37
C LEU A 76 14.52 -12.79 20.20
N GLY A 77 13.65 -12.06 20.88
CA GLY A 77 13.65 -10.61 20.94
C GLY A 77 12.36 -9.94 20.45
N THR A 78 12.49 -8.95 19.57
CA THR A 78 11.35 -8.19 19.01
C THR A 78 10.52 -9.04 18.05
N PRO A 79 9.28 -8.63 17.70
CA PRO A 79 8.48 -9.27 16.66
C PRO A 79 9.26 -9.53 15.37
N SER A 80 10.04 -8.56 14.91
CA SER A 80 10.88 -8.70 13.71
C SER A 80 11.95 -9.78 13.88
N GLU A 81 12.62 -9.82 15.03
CA GLU A 81 13.65 -10.82 15.33
C GLU A 81 13.06 -12.24 15.45
N VAL A 82 11.87 -12.37 16.02
CA VAL A 82 11.12 -13.63 16.07
C VAL A 82 10.74 -14.10 14.66
N MET A 83 10.25 -13.20 13.82
CA MET A 83 9.88 -13.55 12.45
C MET A 83 11.09 -13.86 11.58
N ILE A 84 12.20 -13.13 11.70
CA ILE A 84 13.45 -13.45 10.99
C ILE A 84 13.94 -14.86 11.36
N TYR A 85 13.93 -15.20 12.64
CA TYR A 85 14.24 -16.55 13.09
C TYR A 85 13.35 -17.58 12.41
N PHE A 86 12.04 -17.38 12.47
CA PHE A 86 11.04 -18.30 11.91
C PHE A 86 11.20 -18.50 10.40
N VAL A 87 11.26 -17.42 9.62
CA VAL A 87 11.36 -17.54 8.16
C VAL A 87 12.67 -18.17 7.72
N ASN A 88 13.78 -17.90 8.42
CA ASN A 88 15.07 -18.55 8.15
C ASN A 88 15.00 -20.05 8.39
N ARG A 89 14.41 -20.49 9.52
CA ARG A 89 14.25 -21.92 9.83
C ARG A 89 13.41 -22.65 8.78
N ILE A 90 12.37 -22.00 8.26
CA ILE A 90 11.55 -22.55 7.17
C ILE A 90 12.34 -22.62 5.86
N ALA A 91 13.05 -21.54 5.51
CA ALA A 91 13.86 -21.48 4.29
C ALA A 91 14.97 -22.55 4.30
N GLU A 92 15.66 -22.75 5.43
CA GLU A 92 16.68 -23.81 5.60
C GLU A 92 16.10 -25.21 5.36
N ARG A 93 14.88 -25.48 5.83
CA ARG A 93 14.21 -26.78 5.64
C ARG A 93 13.80 -27.04 4.17
N LEU A 94 13.46 -25.96 3.46
CA LEU A 94 12.99 -26.06 2.07
C LEU A 94 14.11 -25.96 1.02
N GLU A 95 15.27 -25.42 1.38
CA GLU A 95 16.35 -25.09 0.43
C GLU A 95 16.78 -26.26 -0.45
N LYS A 96 16.87 -27.46 0.11
CA LYS A 96 17.34 -28.63 -0.62
C LYS A 96 16.39 -29.03 -1.74
N GLU A 97 15.10 -29.00 -1.50
CA GLU A 97 14.06 -29.40 -2.46
C GLU A 97 13.67 -28.24 -3.37
N TRP A 98 13.71 -27.02 -2.86
CA TRP A 98 13.23 -25.81 -3.51
C TRP A 98 14.28 -24.67 -3.51
N PRO A 99 15.47 -24.89 -4.11
CA PRO A 99 16.57 -23.91 -4.06
C PRO A 99 16.23 -22.57 -4.71
N ASP A 100 15.29 -22.55 -5.67
CA ASP A 100 14.91 -21.38 -6.46
C ASP A 100 13.59 -20.74 -6.01
N LYS A 101 12.92 -21.32 -5.02
CA LYS A 101 11.67 -20.74 -4.50
C LYS A 101 11.97 -19.68 -3.43
N GLN A 102 11.17 -18.63 -3.39
CA GLN A 102 11.32 -17.52 -2.45
C GLN A 102 10.21 -17.54 -1.40
N LEU A 103 10.57 -17.25 -0.16
CA LEU A 103 9.62 -16.99 0.92
C LEU A 103 9.54 -15.48 1.13
N MET A 104 8.35 -14.90 0.91
CA MET A 104 8.12 -13.48 0.99
C MET A 104 7.71 -13.09 2.41
N PHE A 105 8.53 -12.29 3.06
CA PHE A 105 8.33 -11.78 4.41
C PHE A 105 7.92 -10.32 4.36
N PHE A 106 6.73 -9.99 4.88
CA PHE A 106 6.24 -8.64 4.92
C PHE A 106 6.85 -7.83 6.07
N VAL A 107 7.47 -6.71 5.74
CA VAL A 107 7.83 -5.65 6.69
C VAL A 107 6.63 -4.74 6.83
N TYR A 108 5.82 -5.01 7.85
CA TYR A 108 4.48 -4.46 7.99
C TYR A 108 4.01 -4.53 9.44
N PHE A 109 3.29 -3.54 9.94
CA PHE A 109 2.74 -3.46 11.30
C PHE A 109 3.67 -4.02 12.40
N PRO A 110 3.41 -5.21 12.96
CA PRO A 110 4.20 -5.69 14.10
C PRO A 110 5.66 -5.95 13.77
N THR A 111 6.00 -6.08 12.48
CA THR A 111 7.36 -6.30 12.00
C THR A 111 7.90 -5.10 11.23
N TYR A 112 7.32 -3.90 11.41
CA TYR A 112 7.79 -2.70 10.73
C TYR A 112 9.22 -2.32 11.14
N ASP A 113 9.51 -2.32 12.44
CA ASP A 113 10.82 -1.95 12.94
C ASP A 113 11.88 -2.99 12.58
N PRO A 114 13.09 -2.59 12.17
CA PRO A 114 14.17 -3.52 11.88
C PRO A 114 14.64 -4.24 13.13
N PRO A 115 15.32 -5.41 12.99
CA PRO A 115 15.87 -6.10 14.15
C PRO A 115 16.89 -5.21 14.86
N ARG A 116 16.99 -5.35 16.20
CA ARG A 116 17.92 -4.57 17.05
C ARG A 116 19.36 -5.01 16.90
N ARG A 117 19.58 -6.23 16.42
CA ARG A 117 20.90 -6.79 16.13
C ARG A 117 20.96 -7.28 14.70
N LYS A 118 22.18 -7.42 14.17
CA LYS A 118 22.35 -7.96 12.82
C LYS A 118 21.89 -9.41 12.76
N MET A 119 20.95 -9.70 11.88
CA MET A 119 20.35 -11.01 11.65
C MET A 119 20.21 -11.27 10.16
N PRO A 120 21.23 -11.86 9.50
CA PRO A 120 21.15 -12.15 8.06
C PRO A 120 19.94 -13.01 7.72
N LEU A 121 19.26 -12.65 6.65
CA LEU A 121 18.18 -13.45 6.09
C LEU A 121 18.74 -14.52 5.16
N HIS A 122 18.07 -15.66 5.14
CA HIS A 122 18.39 -16.74 4.20
C HIS A 122 18.21 -16.23 2.76
N LYS A 123 19.08 -16.69 1.84
CA LYS A 123 19.06 -16.26 0.42
C LYS A 123 17.73 -16.47 -0.29
N ASN A 124 16.91 -17.43 0.17
CA ASN A 124 15.58 -17.72 -0.34
C ASN A 124 14.48 -16.90 0.36
N VAL A 125 14.83 -15.89 1.14
CA VAL A 125 13.86 -14.98 1.75
C VAL A 125 13.89 -13.64 1.00
N MET A 126 12.73 -13.15 0.66
CA MET A 126 12.49 -11.83 0.08
C MET A 126 11.79 -10.93 1.08
N LEU A 127 12.27 -9.72 1.27
CA LEU A 127 11.56 -8.69 2.03
C LEU A 127 10.53 -7.98 1.14
N MET A 128 9.29 -7.96 1.58
CA MET A 128 8.23 -7.13 1.00
C MET A 128 7.96 -5.94 1.92
N PHE A 129 8.44 -4.78 1.56
CA PHE A 129 8.18 -3.55 2.32
C PHE A 129 6.79 -3.01 2.00
N CYS A 130 5.88 -3.04 2.97
CA CYS A 130 4.57 -2.46 2.82
C CYS A 130 4.67 -0.94 3.01
N LYS A 131 4.30 -0.20 1.97
CA LYS A 131 4.26 1.26 2.03
C LYS A 131 2.84 1.70 2.41
N GLU A 132 2.63 1.86 3.69
CA GLU A 132 1.41 2.49 4.24
C GLU A 132 1.58 3.97 4.53
N SER A 133 2.67 4.54 4.03
CA SER A 133 2.98 5.94 4.20
C SER A 133 1.94 6.83 3.49
N CYS A 134 2.09 8.12 3.68
CA CYS A 134 1.23 9.14 3.10
C CYS A 134 0.95 8.91 1.61
N MET A 135 -0.31 9.02 1.22
CA MET A 135 -0.73 8.97 -0.18
C MET A 135 -0.61 10.31 -0.91
N CYS A 136 -0.16 11.37 -0.22
CA CYS A 136 0.04 12.71 -0.79
C CYS A 136 1.51 13.03 -1.05
N HIS A 137 2.44 12.39 -0.32
CA HIS A 137 3.86 12.70 -0.37
C HIS A 137 4.69 11.46 -0.68
N SER A 138 5.78 11.65 -1.41
CA SER A 138 6.68 10.55 -1.75
C SER A 138 7.48 10.08 -0.55
N VAL A 139 7.97 8.84 -0.63
CA VAL A 139 8.75 8.19 0.46
C VAL A 139 10.06 8.91 0.79
N ASP A 140 10.55 9.78 -0.09
CA ASP A 140 11.73 10.61 0.09
C ASP A 140 11.43 12.03 0.63
N SER A 141 10.16 12.35 0.92
CA SER A 141 9.77 13.69 1.39
C SER A 141 10.17 14.00 2.84
N GLY A 142 10.76 13.04 3.53
CA GLY A 142 11.23 13.21 4.90
C GLY A 142 10.13 13.17 5.97
N PRO A 143 10.47 13.46 7.22
CA PRO A 143 9.57 13.31 8.37
C PRO A 143 8.41 14.32 8.41
N ASP A 144 8.46 15.37 7.61
CA ASP A 144 7.49 16.48 7.66
C ASP A 144 6.13 16.16 7.02
N CYS A 145 5.95 14.99 6.41
CA CYS A 145 4.66 14.63 5.82
C CYS A 145 3.55 14.36 6.85
N GLY A 146 3.78 14.64 8.13
CA GLY A 146 2.79 14.52 9.21
C GLY A 146 2.33 13.09 9.54
N TYR A 147 2.68 12.11 8.70
CA TYR A 147 2.31 10.72 8.87
C TYR A 147 2.91 10.11 10.15
N HIS A 148 4.22 10.26 10.31
CA HIS A 148 4.94 9.67 11.46
C HIS A 148 4.48 10.23 12.81
N VAL A 149 4.11 11.51 12.85
CA VAL A 149 3.70 12.17 14.11
C VAL A 149 2.32 11.69 14.56
N ARG A 150 1.38 11.47 13.64
CA ARG A 150 -0.01 11.16 14.00
C ARG A 150 -0.24 9.68 14.29
N TYR A 151 0.36 8.79 13.53
CA TYR A 151 0.28 7.36 13.80
C TYR A 151 0.87 7.01 15.17
N ARG A 152 1.91 7.75 15.56
CA ARG A 152 2.51 7.69 16.89
C ARG A 152 1.57 8.08 18.02
N TYR A 153 0.67 9.08 17.79
CA TYR A 153 -0.19 9.63 18.82
C TYR A 153 -1.59 8.99 18.87
N GLU A 154 -2.17 8.64 17.74
CA GLU A 154 -3.57 8.18 17.69
C GLU A 154 -3.75 6.70 18.05
N PHE A 155 -2.76 5.87 17.77
CA PHE A 155 -2.83 4.43 18.04
C PHE A 155 -1.95 3.98 19.21
N GLY A 156 -1.36 4.90 19.96
CA GLY A 156 -0.57 4.58 21.16
C GLY A 156 0.74 3.83 20.88
N HIS A 157 1.10 3.62 19.63
CA HIS A 157 2.26 2.83 19.25
C HIS A 157 3.46 3.70 18.93
N ASN A 158 4.50 3.60 19.75
CA ASN A 158 5.79 4.29 19.59
C ASN A 158 6.71 3.65 18.52
N HIS A 159 6.16 2.95 17.53
CA HIS A 159 6.93 1.96 16.77
C HIS A 159 7.43 2.40 15.39
N TYR A 160 7.06 3.58 14.91
CA TYR A 160 7.58 4.10 13.65
C TYR A 160 8.60 5.21 13.90
N ASP A 161 9.74 4.86 14.44
CA ASP A 161 10.80 5.83 14.76
C ASP A 161 11.50 6.39 13.51
N LEU A 162 11.44 5.66 12.39
CA LEU A 162 12.13 6.01 11.17
C LEU A 162 11.16 6.29 10.02
N PRO A 163 11.47 7.28 9.13
CA PRO A 163 10.80 7.42 7.84
C PRO A 163 10.88 6.14 7.03
N TRP A 164 9.85 5.85 6.22
CA TRP A 164 9.73 4.57 5.51
C TRP A 164 11.01 4.18 4.73
N LEU A 165 11.58 5.12 3.97
CA LEU A 165 12.78 4.86 3.17
C LEU A 165 14.01 4.57 4.03
N GLU A 166 14.16 5.29 5.13
CA GLU A 166 15.24 5.06 6.10
C GLU A 166 15.07 3.72 6.81
N ASN A 167 13.84 3.40 7.21
CA ASN A 167 13.48 2.11 7.79
C ASN A 167 13.82 0.95 6.84
N ALA A 168 13.45 1.05 5.57
CA ALA A 168 13.77 0.03 4.56
C ALA A 168 15.30 -0.15 4.37
N ARG A 169 16.05 0.95 4.34
CA ARG A 169 17.52 0.90 4.28
C ARG A 169 18.10 0.23 5.51
N ARG A 170 17.56 0.51 6.68
CA ARG A 170 18.00 -0.10 7.94
C ARG A 170 17.71 -1.61 7.97
N TRP A 171 16.54 -2.03 7.50
CA TRP A 171 16.22 -3.43 7.33
C TRP A 171 17.24 -4.16 6.42
N ILE A 172 17.58 -3.58 5.28
CA ILE A 172 18.56 -4.14 4.34
C ILE A 172 19.94 -4.26 5.00
N GLU A 173 20.37 -3.23 5.72
CA GLU A 173 21.64 -3.24 6.45
C GLU A 173 21.68 -4.32 7.53
N MET A 174 20.60 -4.43 8.31
CA MET A 174 20.56 -5.35 9.46
C MET A 174 20.37 -6.82 9.07
N THR A 175 19.85 -7.08 7.87
CA THR A 175 19.54 -8.44 7.41
C THR A 175 20.42 -8.92 6.26
N ASP A 176 21.25 -8.07 5.69
CA ASP A 176 22.03 -8.31 4.46
C ASP A 176 21.15 -8.78 3.28
N CYS A 177 19.84 -8.57 3.35
CA CYS A 177 18.91 -9.00 2.32
C CYS A 177 19.05 -8.16 1.05
N ARG A 178 19.13 -8.83 -0.11
CA ARG A 178 19.17 -8.19 -1.44
C ARG A 178 17.94 -8.49 -2.27
N ASN A 179 17.11 -9.43 -1.84
CA ASN A 179 15.85 -9.76 -2.48
C ASN A 179 14.78 -8.90 -1.85
N ILE A 180 14.45 -7.79 -2.48
CA ILE A 180 13.46 -6.83 -1.95
C ILE A 180 12.38 -6.53 -2.96
N SER A 181 11.19 -6.30 -2.44
CA SER A 181 10.00 -5.89 -3.17
C SER A 181 9.22 -4.87 -2.35
N VAL A 182 8.28 -4.22 -2.98
CA VAL A 182 7.45 -3.20 -2.32
C VAL A 182 5.97 -3.48 -2.61
N TRP A 183 5.17 -3.42 -1.56
CA TRP A 183 3.73 -3.32 -1.62
C TRP A 183 3.36 -1.85 -1.46
N ASP A 184 2.92 -1.22 -2.54
CA ASP A 184 2.59 0.20 -2.58
C ASP A 184 1.08 0.39 -2.60
N TRP A 185 0.57 1.10 -1.60
CA TRP A 185 -0.86 1.27 -1.36
C TRP A 185 -1.33 2.68 -1.76
N TYR A 186 -2.38 2.72 -2.60
CA TYR A 186 -3.04 3.96 -3.03
C TYR A 186 -4.56 3.79 -3.03
N CYS A 187 -5.16 3.50 -1.88
CA CYS A 187 -6.59 3.28 -1.76
C CYS A 187 -7.26 4.27 -0.80
N PRO A 188 -7.53 5.51 -1.20
CA PRO A 188 -8.22 6.48 -0.34
C PRO A 188 -9.62 6.04 0.09
N ALA A 189 -10.32 5.27 -0.74
CA ALA A 189 -11.67 4.81 -0.42
C ALA A 189 -11.73 3.73 0.68
N ALA A 190 -10.61 3.09 1.01
CA ALA A 190 -10.55 2.15 2.12
C ALA A 190 -10.73 2.85 3.48
N ALA A 191 -10.15 4.06 3.61
CA ALA A 191 -10.27 4.84 4.84
C ALA A 191 -11.63 5.55 4.98
N ASN A 192 -12.16 6.04 3.85
CA ASN A 192 -13.45 6.72 3.80
C ASN A 192 -14.12 6.45 2.45
N PRO A 193 -15.25 5.71 2.42
CA PRO A 193 -15.92 5.30 1.19
C PRO A 193 -16.34 6.45 0.26
N VAL A 194 -16.51 7.67 0.76
CA VAL A 194 -16.85 8.84 -0.08
C VAL A 194 -15.79 9.10 -1.15
N TRP A 195 -14.53 8.75 -0.89
CA TRP A 195 -13.42 8.95 -1.81
C TRP A 195 -13.48 8.07 -3.05
N LYS A 196 -14.37 7.08 -3.12
CA LYS A 196 -14.61 6.31 -4.36
C LYS A 196 -15.13 7.19 -5.50
N ASP A 197 -15.90 8.22 -5.16
CA ASP A 197 -16.55 9.15 -6.12
C ASP A 197 -15.76 10.46 -6.31
N ILE A 198 -14.57 10.60 -5.73
CA ILE A 198 -13.75 11.81 -5.79
C ILE A 198 -12.43 11.51 -6.53
N PRO A 199 -11.97 12.39 -7.45
CA PRO A 199 -10.73 12.19 -8.18
C PRO A 199 -9.51 12.09 -7.26
N TRP A 200 -8.64 11.12 -7.54
CA TRP A 200 -7.34 10.97 -6.90
C TRP A 200 -6.28 10.71 -7.97
N VAL A 201 -5.50 11.74 -8.29
CA VAL A 201 -4.57 11.76 -9.42
C VAL A 201 -3.17 12.18 -8.95
N GLN A 202 -2.40 11.25 -8.41
CA GLN A 202 -1.07 11.49 -7.83
C GLN A 202 0.05 10.85 -8.67
N GLY A 203 0.08 11.16 -9.97
CA GLY A 203 1.04 10.55 -10.88
C GLY A 203 2.51 10.82 -10.52
N ASP A 204 2.86 12.06 -10.14
CA ASP A 204 4.23 12.40 -9.74
C ASP A 204 4.67 11.63 -8.48
N LEU A 205 3.76 11.44 -7.53
CA LEU A 205 4.01 10.63 -6.35
C LEU A 205 4.40 9.21 -6.74
N ALA A 206 3.61 8.56 -7.61
CA ALA A 206 3.87 7.19 -8.05
C ALA A 206 5.24 7.05 -8.73
N THR A 207 5.58 7.94 -9.66
CA THR A 207 6.87 7.89 -10.36
C THR A 207 8.06 8.20 -9.46
N ARG A 208 7.93 9.12 -8.49
CA ARG A 208 8.98 9.41 -7.50
C ARG A 208 9.20 8.21 -6.59
N ASN A 209 8.13 7.63 -6.07
CA ASN A 209 8.22 6.43 -5.24
C ASN A 209 8.92 5.29 -5.98
N GLN A 210 8.56 5.04 -7.24
CA GLN A 210 9.18 3.98 -8.04
C GLN A 210 10.68 4.19 -8.28
N ARG A 211 11.13 5.44 -8.44
CA ARG A 211 12.58 5.74 -8.50
C ARG A 211 13.26 5.38 -7.18
N CYS A 212 12.68 5.78 -6.06
CA CYS A 212 13.21 5.42 -4.74
C CYS A 212 13.22 3.90 -4.52
N PHE A 213 12.18 3.18 -4.94
CA PHE A 213 12.12 1.73 -4.84
C PHE A 213 13.21 1.06 -5.69
N ARG A 214 13.43 1.55 -6.91
CA ARG A 214 14.51 1.07 -7.77
C ARG A 214 15.88 1.35 -7.18
N GLU A 215 16.12 2.54 -6.65
CA GLU A 215 17.37 2.91 -5.98
C GLU A 215 17.62 2.05 -4.73
N LEU A 216 16.55 1.68 -4.01
CA LEU A 216 16.60 0.73 -2.91
C LEU A 216 16.98 -0.68 -3.37
N GLY A 217 16.80 -1.00 -4.65
CA GLY A 217 17.04 -2.30 -5.26
C GLY A 217 15.82 -3.22 -5.34
N ALA A 218 14.60 -2.66 -5.23
CA ALA A 218 13.38 -3.44 -5.35
C ALA A 218 13.28 -4.10 -6.74
N GLN A 219 12.99 -5.40 -6.73
CA GLN A 219 12.83 -6.22 -7.94
C GLN A 219 11.40 -6.24 -8.43
N TYR A 220 10.44 -6.11 -7.51
CA TYR A 220 9.01 -6.13 -7.78
C TYR A 220 8.32 -5.01 -7.01
N VAL A 221 7.29 -4.44 -7.62
CA VAL A 221 6.36 -3.52 -6.97
C VAL A 221 4.96 -4.07 -7.18
N TYR A 222 4.23 -4.23 -6.09
CA TYR A 222 2.81 -4.57 -6.11
C TYR A 222 2.01 -3.31 -5.79
N TYR A 223 1.10 -2.94 -6.67
CA TYR A 223 0.16 -1.85 -6.45
C TYR A 223 -1.12 -2.39 -5.85
N ASP A 224 -1.39 -2.05 -4.62
CA ASP A 224 -2.65 -2.38 -3.98
C ASP A 224 -3.72 -1.32 -4.29
N GLN A 225 -4.82 -1.79 -4.84
CA GLN A 225 -5.99 -0.97 -5.15
C GLN A 225 -6.98 -0.92 -3.98
N GLY A 226 -6.71 -1.68 -2.92
CA GLY A 226 -7.60 -1.90 -1.80
C GLY A 226 -8.64 -3.00 -2.03
N PRO A 227 -9.49 -3.26 -1.04
CA PRO A 227 -10.46 -4.35 -1.10
C PRO A 227 -11.48 -4.15 -2.22
N ALA A 228 -11.87 -5.23 -2.85
CA ALA A 228 -12.82 -5.24 -3.97
C ALA A 228 -14.14 -4.53 -3.65
N GLU A 229 -14.56 -4.59 -2.39
CA GLU A 229 -15.78 -3.94 -1.91
C GLU A 229 -15.69 -2.40 -1.96
N ALA A 230 -14.50 -1.84 -1.81
CA ALA A 230 -14.26 -0.40 -1.99
C ALA A 230 -14.33 0.04 -3.46
N PHE A 231 -14.33 -0.91 -4.41
CA PHE A 231 -14.30 -0.69 -5.85
C PHE A 231 -15.44 -1.36 -6.61
N ASN A 232 -16.45 -1.87 -5.93
CA ASN A 232 -17.60 -2.51 -6.58
C ASN A 232 -18.42 -1.58 -7.48
N ASP A 233 -18.16 -0.27 -7.44
CA ASP A 233 -18.62 0.69 -8.44
C ASP A 233 -17.52 0.98 -9.47
N THR A 234 -17.31 0.05 -10.39
CA THR A 234 -16.36 0.17 -11.50
C THR A 234 -16.71 1.30 -12.47
N GLU A 235 -17.92 1.82 -12.42
CA GLU A 235 -18.36 2.88 -13.31
C GLU A 235 -17.80 4.26 -12.93
N SER A 236 -17.56 4.54 -11.65
CA SER A 236 -17.04 5.85 -11.22
C SER A 236 -15.61 5.81 -10.66
N SER A 237 -15.23 4.83 -9.85
CA SER A 237 -13.96 4.87 -9.14
C SER A 237 -12.73 4.70 -10.05
N TYR A 238 -12.75 3.75 -10.97
CA TYR A 238 -11.63 3.54 -11.90
C TYR A 238 -11.41 4.72 -12.85
N PRO A 239 -12.43 5.24 -13.55
CA PRO A 239 -12.26 6.39 -14.43
C PRO A 239 -11.77 7.67 -13.72
N LEU A 240 -12.06 7.86 -12.43
CA LEU A 240 -11.58 8.99 -11.64
C LEU A 240 -10.10 8.87 -11.23
N ARG A 241 -9.53 7.66 -11.31
CA ARG A 241 -8.16 7.35 -10.85
C ARG A 241 -7.26 6.78 -11.93
N TRP A 242 -7.76 6.59 -13.15
CA TRP A 242 -6.97 5.97 -14.22
C TRP A 242 -5.61 6.65 -14.46
N PRO A 243 -5.44 7.99 -14.29
CA PRO A 243 -4.14 8.61 -14.47
C PRO A 243 -3.10 8.09 -13.47
N LEU A 244 -3.48 7.91 -12.20
CA LEU A 244 -2.60 7.32 -11.20
C LEU A 244 -2.18 5.90 -11.58
N TRP A 245 -3.15 5.05 -11.93
CA TRP A 245 -2.89 3.65 -12.28
C TRP A 245 -2.08 3.52 -13.57
N TYR A 246 -2.39 4.33 -14.58
CA TYR A 246 -1.67 4.31 -15.85
C TYR A 246 -0.22 4.78 -15.67
N VAL A 247 -0.01 5.89 -14.98
CA VAL A 247 1.34 6.42 -14.68
C VAL A 247 2.10 5.44 -13.80
N GLY A 248 1.45 4.85 -12.80
CA GLY A 248 2.03 3.84 -11.93
C GLY A 248 2.49 2.61 -12.71
N ALA A 249 1.61 2.03 -13.53
CA ALA A 249 1.93 0.85 -14.34
C ALA A 249 3.06 1.13 -15.35
N TYR A 250 3.00 2.29 -16.02
CA TYR A 250 4.06 2.70 -16.94
C TYR A 250 5.40 2.87 -16.24
N GLY A 251 5.41 3.55 -15.10
CA GLY A 251 6.63 3.79 -14.33
C GLY A 251 7.26 2.53 -13.73
N MET A 252 6.48 1.47 -13.48
CA MET A 252 7.03 0.16 -13.12
C MET A 252 7.81 -0.48 -14.27
N TRP A 253 7.41 -0.21 -15.51
CA TRP A 253 8.09 -0.69 -16.71
C TRP A 253 9.28 0.21 -17.09
N ASP A 254 9.04 1.53 -17.15
CA ASP A 254 10.06 2.55 -17.46
C ASP A 254 9.89 3.77 -16.55
N ASN A 255 10.80 3.96 -15.62
CA ASN A 255 10.76 5.05 -14.64
C ASN A 255 11.57 6.29 -15.05
N ARG A 256 12.04 6.36 -16.32
CA ARG A 256 12.76 7.51 -16.86
C ARG A 256 11.84 8.70 -17.15
N PRO A 257 10.65 8.52 -17.79
CA PRO A 257 9.74 9.62 -18.02
C PRO A 257 9.15 10.18 -16.72
N THR A 258 8.79 11.45 -16.74
CA THR A 258 7.99 12.06 -15.68
C THR A 258 6.52 11.66 -15.82
N ALA A 259 5.74 11.78 -14.75
CA ALA A 259 4.29 11.55 -14.80
C ALA A 259 3.61 12.45 -15.85
N THR A 260 4.03 13.72 -15.94
CA THR A 260 3.51 14.66 -16.96
C THR A 260 3.78 14.17 -18.38
N GLN A 261 4.97 13.66 -18.68
CA GLN A 261 5.29 13.10 -20.00
C GLN A 261 4.43 11.88 -20.32
N ILE A 262 4.27 10.97 -19.35
CA ILE A 262 3.43 9.77 -19.50
C ILE A 262 1.97 10.17 -19.75
N LEU A 263 1.43 11.11 -18.96
CA LEU A 263 0.05 11.59 -19.10
C LEU A 263 -0.15 12.36 -20.41
N SER A 264 0.82 13.16 -20.83
CA SER A 264 0.75 13.89 -22.11
C SER A 264 0.61 12.92 -23.28
N ASP A 265 1.45 11.89 -23.33
CA ASP A 265 1.37 10.85 -24.38
C ASP A 265 0.02 10.11 -24.34
N ALA A 266 -0.47 9.78 -23.15
CA ALA A 266 -1.78 9.16 -22.99
C ALA A 266 -2.92 10.08 -23.44
N CYS A 267 -2.89 11.36 -23.07
CA CYS A 267 -3.91 12.33 -23.46
C CYS A 267 -3.94 12.53 -24.98
N GLN A 268 -2.80 12.60 -25.65
CA GLN A 268 -2.71 12.69 -27.10
C GLN A 268 -3.38 11.50 -27.80
N LYS A 269 -3.21 10.30 -27.24
CA LYS A 269 -3.80 9.06 -27.78
C LYS A 269 -5.29 8.90 -27.49
N LEU A 270 -5.78 9.49 -26.40
CA LEU A 270 -7.14 9.23 -25.90
C LEU A 270 -8.15 10.31 -26.24
N PHE A 271 -7.73 11.58 -26.35
CA PHE A 271 -8.63 12.73 -26.34
C PHE A 271 -8.53 13.66 -27.56
N GLY A 272 -7.70 13.32 -28.57
CA GLY A 272 -7.61 14.04 -29.83
C GLY A 272 -7.39 15.55 -29.65
N ALA A 273 -8.22 16.38 -30.24
CA ALA A 273 -8.13 17.84 -30.16
C ALA A 273 -8.23 18.39 -28.71
N ALA A 274 -8.83 17.65 -27.79
CA ALA A 274 -8.93 18.03 -26.38
C ALA A 274 -7.72 17.59 -25.52
N ALA A 275 -6.70 16.98 -26.11
CA ALA A 275 -5.59 16.37 -25.37
C ALA A 275 -4.89 17.32 -24.37
N ASP A 276 -4.54 18.54 -24.81
CA ASP A 276 -3.82 19.50 -23.96
C ASP A 276 -4.72 20.07 -22.85
N ALA A 277 -6.02 20.25 -23.14
CA ALA A 277 -6.99 20.67 -22.13
C ALA A 277 -7.23 19.56 -21.08
N MET A 278 -7.31 18.30 -21.51
CA MET A 278 -7.42 17.14 -20.64
C MET A 278 -6.15 16.94 -19.78
N LEU A 279 -4.97 17.12 -20.35
CA LEU A 279 -3.73 17.11 -19.58
C LEU A 279 -3.74 18.20 -18.50
N SER A 280 -4.12 19.42 -18.87
CA SER A 280 -4.22 20.54 -17.91
C SER A 280 -5.22 20.25 -16.79
N TYR A 281 -6.35 19.62 -17.12
CA TYR A 281 -7.34 19.17 -16.13
C TYR A 281 -6.75 18.15 -15.14
N TYR A 282 -6.06 17.12 -15.62
CA TYR A 282 -5.46 16.12 -14.75
C TYR A 282 -4.30 16.69 -13.91
N LEU A 283 -3.50 17.59 -14.47
CA LEU A 283 -2.44 18.27 -13.70
C LEU A 283 -3.03 19.21 -12.64
N CYS A 284 -4.16 19.84 -12.89
CA CYS A 284 -4.89 20.62 -11.89
C CYS A 284 -5.36 19.73 -10.74
N LEU A 285 -5.95 18.58 -11.02
CA LEU A 285 -6.36 17.60 -10.00
C LEU A 285 -5.16 17.08 -9.21
N ALA A 286 -4.06 16.75 -9.89
CA ALA A 286 -2.85 16.26 -9.24
C ALA A 286 -2.23 17.31 -8.30
N ASP A 287 -2.22 18.60 -8.71
CA ASP A 287 -1.75 19.70 -7.87
C ASP A 287 -2.63 19.89 -6.62
N ILE A 288 -3.96 19.80 -6.76
CA ILE A 288 -4.89 19.85 -5.62
C ILE A 288 -4.61 18.69 -4.65
N ASN A 289 -4.50 17.47 -5.17
CA ASN A 289 -4.21 16.30 -4.33
C ASN A 289 -2.82 16.40 -3.67
N GLY A 290 -1.81 16.95 -4.36
CA GLY A 290 -0.43 17.10 -3.85
C GLY A 290 -0.25 18.21 -2.82
N ARG A 291 -1.13 19.22 -2.80
CA ARG A 291 -1.12 20.29 -1.80
C ARG A 291 -1.78 19.91 -0.49
N CYS A 292 -2.34 18.73 -0.42
CA CYS A 292 -3.00 18.26 0.78
C CYS A 292 -1.99 18.16 1.94
N ASN A 293 -2.00 19.14 2.84
CA ASN A 293 -1.33 19.06 4.13
C ASN A 293 -2.09 18.16 5.11
N ALA A 294 -3.30 17.77 4.75
CA ALA A 294 -4.05 16.79 5.50
C ALA A 294 -3.43 15.40 5.30
N LYS A 295 -3.64 14.58 6.27
CA LYS A 295 -3.01 13.28 6.40
C LYS A 295 -3.84 12.25 5.64
N ALA A 296 -3.51 12.06 4.37
CA ALA A 296 -4.09 11.00 3.58
C ALA A 296 -3.23 9.73 3.73
N ILE A 297 -3.67 8.87 4.61
CA ILE A 297 -3.06 7.55 4.86
C ILE A 297 -4.11 6.46 4.67
N ALA A 298 -3.68 5.20 4.63
CA ALA A 298 -4.56 4.05 4.39
C ALA A 298 -5.84 4.02 5.26
N TRP A 299 -5.75 4.50 6.50
CA TRP A 299 -6.81 4.45 7.50
C TRP A 299 -7.40 5.81 7.84
N HIS A 300 -6.90 6.89 7.26
CA HIS A 300 -7.37 8.24 7.52
C HIS A 300 -7.29 9.08 6.26
N MET A 301 -8.42 9.57 5.83
CA MET A 301 -8.53 10.53 4.74
C MET A 301 -9.08 11.86 5.27
N PRO A 302 -8.63 13.00 4.72
CA PRO A 302 -9.23 14.29 5.04
C PRO A 302 -10.70 14.32 4.61
N GLU A 303 -11.46 15.23 5.20
CA GLU A 303 -12.77 15.58 4.67
C GLU A 303 -12.63 16.10 3.23
N PRO A 304 -13.54 15.75 2.31
CA PRO A 304 -13.43 16.17 0.91
C PRO A 304 -13.24 17.68 0.74
N GLN A 305 -13.90 18.51 1.57
CA GLN A 305 -13.80 19.96 1.51
C GLN A 305 -12.46 20.53 2.00
N GLU A 306 -11.70 19.78 2.82
CA GLU A 306 -10.35 20.19 3.22
C GLU A 306 -9.38 20.17 2.04
N MET A 307 -9.60 19.27 1.10
CA MET A 307 -8.80 19.15 -0.12
C MET A 307 -9.38 19.95 -1.28
N TYR A 308 -10.68 19.78 -1.52
CA TYR A 308 -11.43 20.47 -2.56
C TYR A 308 -12.16 21.69 -1.98
N THR A 309 -11.39 22.71 -1.58
CA THR A 309 -11.94 23.99 -1.16
C THR A 309 -12.77 24.64 -2.27
N PRO A 310 -13.62 25.64 -2.00
CA PRO A 310 -14.36 26.36 -3.05
C PRO A 310 -13.44 26.90 -4.16
N GLU A 311 -12.23 27.36 -3.83
CA GLU A 311 -11.23 27.84 -4.79
C GLU A 311 -10.67 26.68 -5.64
N ALA A 312 -10.41 25.53 -5.03
CA ALA A 312 -9.94 24.33 -5.74
C ALA A 312 -11.03 23.83 -6.72
N VAL A 313 -12.28 23.75 -6.27
CA VAL A 313 -13.41 23.40 -7.13
C VAL A 313 -13.53 24.35 -8.31
N ALA A 314 -13.41 25.67 -8.06
CA ALA A 314 -13.45 26.68 -9.14
C ALA A 314 -12.28 26.54 -10.15
N LEU A 315 -11.09 26.09 -9.71
CA LEU A 315 -9.97 25.78 -10.60
C LEU A 315 -10.31 24.62 -11.53
N VAL A 316 -10.84 23.52 -10.99
CA VAL A 316 -11.23 22.36 -11.79
C VAL A 316 -12.38 22.69 -12.73
N ASP A 317 -13.37 23.48 -12.28
CA ASP A 317 -14.48 23.94 -13.12
C ASP A 317 -14.02 24.76 -14.33
N ARG A 318 -13.00 25.62 -14.16
CA ARG A 318 -12.39 26.37 -15.28
C ARG A 318 -11.70 25.42 -16.28
N ALA A 319 -10.96 24.43 -15.79
CA ALA A 319 -10.33 23.43 -16.64
C ALA A 319 -11.39 22.60 -17.40
N ALA A 320 -12.45 22.18 -16.71
CA ALA A 320 -13.58 21.47 -17.32
C ALA A 320 -14.32 22.32 -18.36
N ALA A 321 -14.49 23.64 -18.13
CA ALA A 321 -15.09 24.54 -19.11
C ALA A 321 -14.24 24.67 -20.40
N ALA A 322 -12.92 24.72 -20.27
CA ALA A 322 -12.00 24.71 -21.42
C ALA A 322 -12.16 23.41 -22.23
N ILE A 323 -12.30 22.26 -21.59
CA ILE A 323 -12.56 21.00 -22.28
C ILE A 323 -13.92 21.02 -23.00
N ARG A 324 -14.97 21.51 -22.34
CA ARG A 324 -16.34 21.62 -22.96
C ARG A 324 -16.34 22.44 -24.22
N SER A 325 -15.55 23.50 -24.30
CA SER A 325 -15.48 24.34 -25.51
C SER A 325 -14.94 23.61 -26.73
N LEU A 326 -14.20 22.50 -26.51
CA LEU A 326 -13.62 21.68 -27.58
C LEU A 326 -14.51 20.49 -28.01
N CYS A 327 -15.59 20.20 -27.28
CA CYS A 327 -16.44 19.03 -27.59
C CYS A 327 -17.00 19.04 -29.01
N GLY A 328 -17.25 20.24 -29.59
CA GLY A 328 -17.71 20.38 -30.99
C GLY A 328 -16.67 19.96 -32.05
N GLU A 329 -15.41 19.83 -31.68
CA GLU A 329 -14.31 19.41 -32.56
C GLU A 329 -14.03 17.89 -32.45
N LEU A 330 -14.69 17.21 -31.50
CA LEU A 330 -14.46 15.80 -31.19
C LEU A 330 -15.58 14.92 -31.77
N SER A 331 -15.28 13.66 -32.00
CA SER A 331 -16.25 12.66 -32.43
C SER A 331 -15.94 11.26 -31.88
N GLY A 332 -16.90 10.36 -32.00
CA GLY A 332 -16.71 8.95 -31.71
C GLY A 332 -16.22 8.69 -30.29
N ASN A 333 -15.14 7.92 -30.17
CA ASN A 333 -14.59 7.52 -28.86
C ASN A 333 -13.92 8.67 -28.10
N GLU A 334 -13.36 9.64 -28.77
CA GLU A 334 -12.74 10.82 -28.15
C GLU A 334 -13.78 11.64 -27.40
N LEU A 335 -14.87 12.01 -28.11
CA LEU A 335 -15.99 12.74 -27.53
C LEU A 335 -16.58 11.99 -26.34
N ARG A 336 -16.86 10.70 -26.48
CA ARG A 336 -17.43 9.88 -25.42
C ARG A 336 -16.54 9.85 -24.16
N ARG A 337 -15.21 9.74 -24.31
CA ARG A 337 -14.28 9.74 -23.19
C ARG A 337 -14.26 11.09 -22.48
N VAL A 338 -14.26 12.18 -23.24
CA VAL A 338 -14.29 13.54 -22.69
C VAL A 338 -15.60 13.78 -21.94
N GLU A 339 -16.74 13.48 -22.55
CA GLU A 339 -18.06 13.63 -21.91
C GLU A 339 -18.17 12.81 -20.62
N ASN A 340 -17.65 11.58 -20.61
CA ASN A 340 -17.60 10.75 -19.41
C ASN A 340 -16.78 11.41 -18.29
N GLN A 341 -15.59 11.93 -18.60
CA GLN A 341 -14.75 12.60 -17.57
C GLN A 341 -15.43 13.87 -17.03
N LEU A 342 -16.09 14.64 -17.87
CA LEU A 342 -16.84 15.82 -17.45
C LEU A 342 -18.04 15.46 -16.56
N ALA A 343 -18.76 14.39 -16.91
CA ALA A 343 -19.88 13.89 -16.10
C ALA A 343 -19.40 13.37 -14.74
N LEU A 344 -18.27 12.67 -14.69
CA LEU A 344 -17.66 12.22 -13.45
C LEU A 344 -17.22 13.37 -12.55
N TRP A 345 -16.69 14.46 -13.13
CA TRP A 345 -16.38 15.66 -12.36
C TRP A 345 -17.63 16.31 -11.75
N GLU A 346 -18.73 16.43 -12.52
CA GLU A 346 -19.97 16.99 -11.96
C GLU A 346 -20.53 16.12 -10.83
N LYS A 347 -20.45 14.79 -10.95
CA LYS A 347 -20.82 13.86 -9.86
C LYS A 347 -19.93 14.08 -8.65
N ALA A 348 -18.62 14.11 -8.83
CA ALA A 348 -17.66 14.34 -7.75
C ALA A 348 -17.88 15.67 -7.04
N LYS A 349 -18.09 16.75 -7.80
CA LYS A 349 -18.39 18.08 -7.27
C LYS A 349 -19.64 18.08 -6.40
N ALA A 350 -20.70 17.41 -6.84
CA ALA A 350 -21.92 17.28 -6.05
C ALA A 350 -21.67 16.52 -4.73
N VAL A 351 -20.87 15.45 -4.76
CA VAL A 351 -20.47 14.71 -3.57
C VAL A 351 -19.69 15.61 -2.60
N ILE A 352 -18.68 16.34 -3.09
CA ILE A 352 -17.85 17.25 -2.30
C ILE A 352 -18.73 18.34 -1.62
N GLN A 353 -19.61 18.97 -2.40
CA GLN A 353 -20.44 20.08 -1.90
C GLN A 353 -21.52 19.66 -0.89
N ASN A 354 -22.04 18.45 -1.04
CA ASN A 354 -23.10 17.92 -0.16
C ASN A 354 -22.55 17.05 0.99
N TYR A 355 -21.24 16.85 1.08
CA TYR A 355 -20.67 16.09 2.19
C TYR A 355 -20.89 16.82 3.51
N PRO A 356 -21.44 16.15 4.54
CA PRO A 356 -21.73 16.80 5.82
C PRO A 356 -20.45 17.36 6.46
N SER A 357 -20.36 18.66 6.62
CA SER A 357 -19.31 19.26 7.45
C SER A 357 -19.67 19.11 8.92
N GLY A 358 -18.89 18.38 9.67
CA GLY A 358 -19.07 18.25 11.12
C GLY A 358 -18.70 16.88 11.66
N ASP A 359 -18.35 16.79 12.91
CA ASP A 359 -17.77 15.71 13.73
C ASP A 359 -18.41 14.29 13.66
N GLY A 360 -18.92 13.88 12.52
CA GLY A 360 -19.72 12.69 12.30
C GLY A 360 -19.27 11.76 11.20
N GLY A 361 -17.99 11.74 10.83
CA GLY A 361 -17.47 10.64 10.05
C GLY A 361 -17.62 9.34 10.85
N PRO A 362 -18.04 8.21 10.21
CA PRO A 362 -18.10 6.94 10.93
C PRO A 362 -16.70 6.66 11.48
N ALA A 363 -16.61 6.56 12.82
CA ALA A 363 -15.40 6.08 13.47
C ALA A 363 -15.05 4.74 12.82
N ALA A 364 -13.90 4.67 12.18
CA ALA A 364 -13.34 3.41 11.72
C ALA A 364 -13.14 2.55 12.98
N HIS A 365 -13.88 1.47 13.05
CA HIS A 365 -13.76 0.45 14.10
C HIS A 365 -12.56 -0.45 13.82
#